data_eae391dfa543f2671eaf458c5494f3c2
#
_entry.id   eae391dfa543f2671eaf458c5494f3c2
#
_cell.length_a   1.000
_cell.length_b   1.000
_cell.length_c   1.000
_cell.angle_alpha   90.00
_cell.angle_beta   90.00
_cell.angle_gamma   90.00
#
_symmetry.space_group_name_H-M   'P 1'
#
loop_
_entity.id
_entity.type
_entity.pdbx_description
1 polymer ?
#
loop_
_entity_poly.entity_id
_entity_poly.type
_entity_poly.pdbx_seq_one_letter_code
_entity_poly.pdbx_strand_id
1 'polypeptide(L)'
;MAEARKQLSREELKGFKMSLEEFREKALDNADGKWTTMLDNEYMRSRVSRLEALKYQMRGEVELLKQKQEDKFSTSLKRHTVIHIIQQINHIADSVDYAVNFAKFDRDTVKNAIYEKWLDGSNFSDRIWNDKQKLLRELNTNLVQGITRGDSPDKMIKN
;
A
#
# COMPACT_ATOMS: atom_id res chain seq x y z
N MET A 1 22.94 18.40 -6.85
CA MET A 1 22.34 18.90 -5.57
C MET A 1 21.65 20.26 -5.71
N ALA A 2 22.27 21.26 -6.34
CA ALA A 2 21.65 22.60 -6.48
C ALA A 2 20.31 22.56 -7.23
N GLU A 3 20.23 21.85 -8.35
CA GLU A 3 19.02 21.75 -9.17
C GLU A 3 17.85 21.05 -8.44
N ALA A 4 18.13 20.00 -7.67
CA ALA A 4 17.13 19.28 -6.90
C ALA A 4 16.52 20.12 -5.75
N ARG A 5 17.26 21.09 -5.23
CA ARG A 5 16.78 22.04 -4.21
C ARG A 5 16.07 23.24 -4.78
N LYS A 6 16.08 23.41 -6.09
CA LYS A 6 15.40 24.50 -6.77
C LYS A 6 13.90 24.38 -6.58
N GLN A 7 13.26 25.52 -6.32
CA GLN A 7 11.80 25.58 -6.21
C GLN A 7 11.15 25.27 -7.56
N LEU A 8 9.98 24.64 -7.53
CA LEU A 8 9.16 24.44 -8.72
C LEU A 8 8.79 25.78 -9.33
N SER A 9 8.82 25.86 -10.65
CA SER A 9 8.20 26.96 -11.39
C SER A 9 6.67 26.92 -11.18
N ARG A 10 6.00 27.97 -11.58
CA ARG A 10 4.52 28.04 -11.47
C ARG A 10 3.82 26.90 -12.22
N GLU A 11 4.34 26.55 -13.39
CA GLU A 11 3.79 25.47 -14.23
C GLU A 11 4.08 24.10 -13.63
N GLU A 12 5.31 23.86 -13.18
CA GLU A 12 5.69 22.61 -12.49
C GLU A 12 4.87 22.42 -11.22
N LEU A 13 4.63 23.48 -10.44
CA LEU A 13 3.80 23.43 -9.23
C LEU A 13 2.35 23.09 -9.56
N LYS A 14 1.81 23.61 -10.67
CA LYS A 14 0.47 23.25 -11.13
C LYS A 14 0.39 21.77 -11.48
N GLY A 15 1.35 21.25 -12.24
CA GLY A 15 1.44 19.83 -12.58
C GLY A 15 1.58 18.94 -11.35
N PHE A 16 2.40 19.35 -10.38
CA PHE A 16 2.52 18.65 -9.10
C PHE A 16 1.19 18.59 -8.34
N LYS A 17 0.46 19.69 -8.26
CA LYS A 17 -0.85 19.72 -7.60
C LYS A 17 -1.87 18.82 -8.29
N MET A 18 -1.88 18.76 -9.62
CA MET A 18 -2.72 17.81 -10.36
C MET A 18 -2.40 16.37 -10.02
N SER A 19 -1.12 16.01 -9.88
CA SER A 19 -0.74 14.65 -9.46
C SER A 19 -1.18 14.33 -8.02
N LEU A 20 -1.21 15.30 -7.12
CA LEU A 20 -1.75 15.09 -5.77
C LEU A 20 -3.27 14.86 -5.78
N GLU A 21 -4.01 15.54 -6.66
CA GLU A 21 -5.45 15.29 -6.85
C GLU A 21 -5.71 13.88 -7.40
N GLU A 22 -4.94 13.44 -8.39
CA GLU A 22 -5.04 12.07 -8.90
C GLU A 22 -4.77 11.02 -7.83
N PHE A 23 -3.76 11.23 -6.98
CA PHE A 23 -3.51 10.34 -5.85
C PHE A 23 -4.66 10.35 -4.86
N ARG A 24 -5.28 11.50 -4.61
CA ARG A 24 -6.44 11.63 -3.74
C ARG A 24 -7.66 10.86 -4.27
N GLU A 25 -7.94 10.99 -5.55
CA GLU A 25 -9.04 10.25 -6.21
C GLU A 25 -8.83 8.73 -6.21
N LYS A 26 -7.57 8.30 -6.39
CA LYS A 26 -7.18 6.89 -6.38
C LYS A 26 -7.02 6.32 -4.99
N ALA A 27 -6.85 7.17 -3.97
CA ALA A 27 -6.75 6.77 -2.58
C ALA A 27 -8.14 6.38 -2.07
N LEU A 28 -8.55 5.15 -2.38
CA LEU A 28 -9.71 4.52 -1.76
C LEU A 28 -9.49 4.49 -0.25
N ASP A 29 -10.49 4.95 0.50
CA ASP A 29 -10.62 4.89 1.97
C ASP A 29 -9.41 4.32 2.72
N ASN A 30 -8.41 5.14 2.98
CA ASN A 30 -7.45 4.75 3.98
C ASN A 30 -8.09 4.94 5.36
N ALA A 31 -8.22 3.85 6.08
CA ALA A 31 -9.00 3.73 7.31
C ALA A 31 -8.66 4.78 8.40
N ASP A 32 -7.50 5.47 8.32
CA ASP A 32 -7.07 6.47 9.28
C ASP A 32 -7.01 7.92 8.74
N GLY A 33 -7.32 8.14 7.47
CA GLY A 33 -7.34 9.46 6.83
C GLY A 33 -6.00 10.20 6.78
N LYS A 34 -4.91 9.62 7.29
CA LYS A 34 -3.60 10.28 7.37
C LYS A 34 -3.01 10.61 6.01
N TRP A 35 -3.20 9.72 5.05
CA TRP A 35 -2.69 9.92 3.71
C TRP A 35 -3.40 11.08 3.00
N THR A 36 -4.72 11.12 3.05
CA THR A 36 -5.52 12.22 2.48
C THR A 36 -5.20 13.55 3.15
N THR A 37 -5.08 13.59 4.47
CA THR A 37 -4.65 14.80 5.21
C THR A 37 -3.26 15.28 4.76
N MET A 38 -2.33 14.36 4.50
CA MET A 38 -1.01 14.73 3.98
C MET A 38 -1.08 15.30 2.57
N LEU A 39 -1.89 14.71 1.68
CA LEU A 39 -2.10 15.22 0.32
C LEU A 39 -2.71 16.64 0.35
N ASP A 40 -3.70 16.85 1.21
CA ASP A 40 -4.35 18.15 1.37
C ASP A 40 -3.36 19.22 1.88
N ASN A 41 -2.55 18.89 2.87
CA ASN A 41 -1.53 19.79 3.39
C ASN A 41 -0.49 20.18 2.32
N GLU A 42 -0.03 19.22 1.51
CA GLU A 42 0.90 19.50 0.42
C GLU A 42 0.25 20.29 -0.72
N TYR A 43 -1.01 20.03 -1.03
CA TYR A 43 -1.75 20.78 -2.03
C TYR A 43 -1.83 22.28 -1.69
N MET A 44 -1.93 22.62 -0.40
CA MET A 44 -1.99 24.01 0.06
C MET A 44 -0.63 24.74 0.00
N ARG A 45 0.47 24.02 -0.15
CA ARG A 45 1.79 24.67 -0.21
C ARG A 45 1.96 25.49 -1.50
N SER A 46 2.48 26.68 -1.34
CA SER A 46 2.81 27.59 -2.46
C SER A 46 4.24 27.44 -2.97
N ARG A 47 5.11 26.80 -2.17
CA ARG A 47 6.53 26.61 -2.52
C ARG A 47 6.93 25.17 -2.20
N VAL A 48 7.38 24.47 -3.22
CA VAL A 48 7.84 23.06 -3.14
C VAL A 48 9.10 22.94 -3.97
N SER A 49 10.13 22.31 -3.44
CA SER A 49 11.33 22.01 -4.23
C SER A 49 11.11 20.78 -5.13
N ARG A 50 11.88 20.68 -6.21
CA ARG A 50 11.84 19.52 -7.12
C ARG A 50 12.04 18.20 -6.39
N LEU A 51 12.96 18.17 -5.43
CA LEU A 51 13.21 16.97 -4.61
C LEU A 51 12.01 16.61 -3.74
N GLU A 52 11.36 17.59 -3.11
CA GLU A 52 10.14 17.34 -2.32
C GLU A 52 9.01 16.81 -3.20
N ALA A 53 8.75 17.44 -4.34
CA ALA A 53 7.72 17.00 -5.27
C ALA A 53 7.95 15.54 -5.71
N LEU A 54 9.18 15.18 -6.07
CA LEU A 54 9.53 13.82 -6.45
C LEU A 54 9.34 12.81 -5.31
N LYS A 55 9.69 13.18 -4.08
CA LYS A 55 9.45 12.33 -2.89
C LYS A 55 7.96 12.10 -2.64
N TYR A 56 7.11 13.11 -2.82
CA TYR A 56 5.67 12.97 -2.68
C TYR A 56 5.04 12.10 -3.77
N GLN A 57 5.46 12.27 -5.02
CA GLN A 57 5.02 11.41 -6.13
C GLN A 57 5.40 9.95 -5.87
N MET A 58 6.65 9.69 -5.51
CA MET A 58 7.13 8.36 -5.17
C MET A 58 6.35 7.74 -4.01
N ARG A 59 6.04 8.54 -2.98
CA ARG A 59 5.21 8.09 -1.86
C ARG A 59 3.78 7.75 -2.31
N GLY A 60 3.18 8.56 -3.19
CA GLY A 60 1.87 8.30 -3.77
C GLY A 60 1.80 6.96 -4.48
N GLU A 61 2.78 6.66 -5.32
CA GLU A 61 2.86 5.36 -6.01
C GLU A 61 2.99 4.18 -5.03
N VAL A 62 3.79 4.34 -3.98
CA VAL A 62 3.95 3.29 -2.95
C VAL A 62 2.67 3.09 -2.14
N GLU A 63 1.91 4.15 -1.85
CA GLU A 63 0.60 4.03 -1.18
C GLU A 63 -0.42 3.28 -2.07
N LEU A 64 -0.49 3.62 -3.36
CA LEU A 64 -1.36 2.91 -4.31
C LEU A 64 -0.95 1.45 -4.49
N LEU A 65 0.37 1.16 -4.51
CA LEU A 65 0.86 -0.21 -4.56
C LEU A 65 0.43 -1.01 -3.33
N LYS A 66 0.56 -0.42 -2.15
CA LYS A 66 0.10 -1.03 -0.88
C LYS A 66 -1.38 -1.39 -0.93
N GLN A 67 -2.25 -0.45 -1.34
CA GLN A 67 -3.69 -0.71 -1.46
C GLN A 67 -3.97 -1.90 -2.38
N LYS A 68 -3.35 -1.92 -3.55
CA LYS A 68 -3.48 -3.05 -4.49
C LYS A 68 -3.00 -4.38 -3.92
N GLN A 69 -1.95 -4.37 -3.11
CA GLN A 69 -1.44 -5.58 -2.44
C GLN A 69 -2.41 -6.05 -1.36
N GLU A 70 -2.91 -5.16 -0.51
CA GLU A 70 -3.88 -5.48 0.53
C GLU A 70 -5.17 -6.07 -0.06
N ASP A 71 -5.71 -5.47 -1.12
CA ASP A 71 -6.91 -5.93 -1.80
C ASP A 71 -6.73 -7.32 -2.41
N LYS A 72 -5.63 -7.51 -3.15
CA LYS A 72 -5.32 -8.80 -3.78
C LYS A 72 -5.08 -9.89 -2.74
N PHE A 73 -4.31 -9.57 -1.70
CA PHE A 73 -3.97 -10.53 -0.64
C PHE A 73 -5.22 -10.90 0.17
N SER A 74 -6.02 -9.92 0.58
CA SER A 74 -7.28 -10.14 1.28
C SER A 74 -8.25 -11.01 0.46
N THR A 75 -8.39 -10.72 -0.83
CA THR A 75 -9.25 -11.49 -1.74
C THR A 75 -8.74 -12.91 -1.91
N SER A 76 -7.44 -13.09 -2.12
CA SER A 76 -6.81 -14.40 -2.26
C SER A 76 -6.95 -15.23 -0.98
N LEU A 77 -6.71 -14.60 0.17
CA LEU A 77 -6.79 -15.27 1.47
C LEU A 77 -8.23 -15.70 1.79
N LYS A 78 -9.21 -14.83 1.56
CA LYS A 78 -10.65 -15.18 1.70
C LYS A 78 -11.01 -16.39 0.85
N ARG A 79 -10.61 -16.37 -0.42
CA ARG A 79 -10.88 -17.48 -1.34
C ARG A 79 -10.24 -18.77 -0.87
N HIS A 80 -8.97 -18.72 -0.45
CA HIS A 80 -8.22 -19.89 -0.02
C HIS A 80 -8.80 -20.49 1.26
N THR A 81 -9.14 -19.65 2.23
CA THR A 81 -9.79 -20.07 3.48
C THR A 81 -11.12 -20.77 3.21
N VAL A 82 -11.98 -20.18 2.36
CA VAL A 82 -13.27 -20.79 2.00
C VAL A 82 -13.08 -22.14 1.31
N ILE A 83 -12.16 -22.24 0.34
CA ILE A 83 -11.86 -23.50 -0.36
C ILE A 83 -11.35 -24.56 0.63
N HIS A 84 -10.42 -24.22 1.50
CA HIS A 84 -9.87 -25.13 2.49
C HIS A 84 -10.94 -25.66 3.45
N ILE A 85 -11.83 -24.80 3.90
CA ILE A 85 -12.94 -25.18 4.76
C ILE A 85 -13.91 -26.12 4.04
N ILE A 86 -14.28 -25.82 2.79
CA ILE A 86 -15.12 -26.71 1.98
C ILE A 86 -14.46 -28.09 1.81
N GLN A 87 -13.15 -28.12 1.57
CA GLN A 87 -12.41 -29.38 1.46
C GLN A 87 -12.42 -30.18 2.78
N GLN A 88 -12.23 -29.51 3.93
CA GLN A 88 -12.31 -30.17 5.24
C GLN A 88 -13.72 -30.71 5.52
N ILE A 89 -14.74 -29.95 5.17
CA ILE A 89 -16.14 -30.36 5.29
C ILE A 89 -16.42 -31.62 4.46
N ASN A 90 -16.00 -31.63 3.20
CA ASN A 90 -16.17 -32.78 2.31
C ASN A 90 -15.45 -33.99 2.85
N HIS A 91 -14.20 -33.83 3.33
CA HIS A 91 -13.43 -34.94 3.92
C HIS A 91 -14.12 -35.51 5.18
N ILE A 92 -14.73 -34.66 6.01
CA ILE A 92 -15.48 -35.11 7.19
C ILE A 92 -16.79 -35.79 6.74
N ALA A 93 -17.51 -35.24 5.78
CA ALA A 93 -18.73 -35.81 5.22
C ALA A 93 -18.51 -37.20 4.61
N ASP A 94 -17.41 -37.36 3.89
CA ASP A 94 -17.01 -38.67 3.31
C ASP A 94 -16.61 -39.71 4.39
N SER A 95 -16.17 -39.23 5.59
CA SER A 95 -15.72 -40.09 6.68
C SER A 95 -16.86 -40.48 7.62
N VAL A 96 -17.98 -39.78 7.61
CA VAL A 96 -19.10 -39.99 8.52
C VAL A 96 -20.36 -40.01 7.68
N ASP A 97 -21.01 -41.17 7.63
CA ASP A 97 -22.27 -41.44 6.90
C ASP A 97 -23.47 -40.67 7.50
N TYR A 98 -23.21 -39.43 7.94
CA TYR A 98 -24.18 -38.53 8.54
C TYR A 98 -24.21 -37.20 7.76
N ALA A 99 -25.41 -36.84 7.29
CA ALA A 99 -25.68 -35.51 6.77
C ALA A 99 -25.45 -34.46 7.87
N VAL A 100 -24.25 -33.95 7.95
CA VAL A 100 -23.94 -32.84 8.87
C VAL A 100 -24.58 -31.57 8.29
N ASN A 101 -25.56 -31.08 8.99
CA ASN A 101 -26.22 -29.81 8.67
C ASN A 101 -25.23 -28.69 9.04
N PHE A 102 -24.35 -28.30 8.09
CA PHE A 102 -23.39 -27.26 8.32
C PHE A 102 -24.12 -25.93 8.51
N ALA A 103 -24.21 -25.51 9.75
CA ALA A 103 -24.62 -24.17 10.14
C ALA A 103 -23.88 -23.16 9.27
N LYS A 104 -24.60 -22.19 8.77
CA LYS A 104 -24.16 -21.09 7.90
C LYS A 104 -22.75 -20.64 8.26
N PHE A 105 -21.83 -20.79 7.31
CA PHE A 105 -20.49 -20.25 7.42
C PHE A 105 -20.61 -18.73 7.53
N ASP A 106 -20.42 -18.21 8.73
CA ASP A 106 -20.53 -16.79 8.99
C ASP A 106 -19.34 -16.07 8.35
N ARG A 107 -19.64 -15.07 7.51
CA ARG A 107 -18.64 -14.21 6.89
C ARG A 107 -17.72 -13.55 7.91
N ASP A 108 -18.24 -13.27 9.11
CA ASP A 108 -17.48 -12.62 10.17
C ASP A 108 -16.45 -13.57 10.78
N THR A 109 -16.74 -14.86 10.90
CA THR A 109 -15.78 -15.88 11.34
C THR A 109 -14.61 -15.98 10.37
N VAL A 110 -14.86 -16.00 9.05
CA VAL A 110 -13.79 -16.01 8.03
C VAL A 110 -12.99 -14.71 8.07
N LYS A 111 -13.66 -13.58 8.20
CA LYS A 111 -13.02 -12.28 8.32
C LYS A 111 -12.13 -12.20 9.55
N ASN A 112 -12.63 -12.62 10.71
CA ASN A 112 -11.87 -12.63 11.95
C ASN A 112 -10.63 -13.52 11.85
N ALA A 113 -10.75 -14.74 11.33
CA ALA A 113 -9.60 -15.64 11.12
C ALA A 113 -8.51 -15.05 10.20
N ILE A 114 -8.91 -14.24 9.21
CA ILE A 114 -7.98 -13.58 8.29
C ILE A 114 -7.24 -12.41 8.95
N TYR A 115 -7.95 -11.62 9.78
CA TYR A 115 -7.39 -10.44 10.42
C TYR A 115 -6.86 -10.71 11.83
N GLU A 116 -6.97 -11.95 12.31
CA GLU A 116 -6.43 -12.36 13.59
C GLU A 116 -4.89 -12.24 13.59
N LYS A 117 -4.35 -11.87 14.74
CA LYS A 117 -2.92 -11.73 14.89
C LYS A 117 -2.24 -13.10 14.92
N TRP A 118 -1.15 -13.22 14.20
CA TRP A 118 -0.31 -14.41 14.19
C TRP A 118 0.50 -14.53 15.48
N LEU A 119 1.28 -15.61 15.63
CA LEU A 119 2.09 -15.87 16.81
C LEU A 119 3.09 -14.75 17.15
N ASP A 120 3.51 -13.98 16.16
CA ASP A 120 4.40 -12.81 16.32
C ASP A 120 3.64 -11.52 16.66
N GLY A 121 2.32 -11.59 16.88
CA GLY A 121 1.47 -10.44 17.20
C GLY A 121 1.15 -9.54 16.02
N SER A 122 1.60 -9.86 14.81
CA SER A 122 1.28 -9.14 13.58
C SER A 122 0.21 -9.85 12.77
N ASN A 123 -0.48 -9.13 11.90
CA ASN A 123 -1.31 -9.69 10.84
C ASN A 123 -0.71 -9.36 9.46
N PHE A 124 -1.35 -9.79 8.38
CA PHE A 124 -0.85 -9.54 7.02
C PHE A 124 -0.80 -8.04 6.68
N SER A 125 -1.76 -7.25 7.18
CA SER A 125 -1.79 -5.79 6.94
C SER A 125 -0.62 -5.10 7.63
N ASP A 126 -0.28 -5.51 8.87
CA ASP A 126 0.87 -4.98 9.61
C ASP A 126 2.18 -5.26 8.85
N ARG A 127 2.32 -6.45 8.25
CA ARG A 127 3.51 -6.81 7.45
C ARG A 127 3.60 -5.99 6.18
N ILE A 128 2.50 -5.85 5.43
CA ILE A 128 2.46 -4.99 4.23
C ILE A 128 2.79 -3.54 4.61
N TRP A 129 2.31 -3.06 5.75
CA TRP A 129 2.62 -1.72 6.23
C TRP A 129 4.11 -1.54 6.58
N ASN A 130 4.71 -2.52 7.25
CA ASN A 130 6.14 -2.51 7.59
C ASN A 130 7.02 -2.57 6.34
N ASP A 131 6.68 -3.42 5.36
CA ASP A 131 7.38 -3.52 4.08
C ASP A 131 7.28 -2.20 3.30
N LYS A 132 6.11 -1.54 3.30
CA LYS A 132 5.94 -0.21 2.72
C LYS A 132 6.88 0.81 3.37
N GLN A 133 6.97 0.83 4.69
CA GLN A 133 7.85 1.78 5.39
C GLN A 133 9.32 1.52 5.09
N LYS A 134 9.71 0.25 4.99
CA LYS A 134 11.07 -0.13 4.58
C LYS A 134 11.34 0.33 3.16
N LEU A 135 10.46 0.04 2.21
CA LEU A 135 10.57 0.45 0.82
C LEU A 135 10.69 1.98 0.69
N LEU A 136 9.86 2.75 1.38
CA LEU A 136 9.94 4.22 1.36
C LEU A 136 11.28 4.75 1.87
N ARG A 137 11.84 4.15 2.92
CA ARG A 137 13.16 4.54 3.43
C ARG A 137 14.26 4.24 2.42
N GLU A 138 14.26 3.07 1.82
CA GLU A 138 15.23 2.66 0.81
C GLU A 138 15.16 3.55 -0.43
N LEU A 139 13.95 3.78 -0.96
CA LEU A 139 13.75 4.67 -2.11
C LEU A 139 14.22 6.10 -1.82
N ASN A 140 13.89 6.66 -0.64
CA ASN A 140 14.35 7.99 -0.26
C ASN A 140 15.89 8.05 -0.16
N THR A 141 16.51 7.01 0.40
CA THR A 141 17.97 6.93 0.54
C THR A 141 18.63 6.87 -0.83
N ASN A 142 18.16 5.97 -1.70
CA ASN A 142 18.68 5.79 -3.05
C ASN A 142 18.51 7.07 -3.89
N LEU A 143 17.36 7.72 -3.81
CA LEU A 143 17.09 8.97 -4.49
C LEU A 143 18.07 10.07 -4.06
N VAL A 144 18.24 10.28 -2.75
CA VAL A 144 19.14 11.30 -2.22
C VAL A 144 20.60 11.00 -2.63
N GLN A 145 21.02 9.75 -2.52
CA GLN A 145 22.36 9.32 -2.90
C GLN A 145 22.60 9.48 -4.41
N GLY A 146 21.65 9.07 -5.24
CA GLY A 146 21.75 9.20 -6.70
C GLY A 146 21.86 10.67 -7.12
N ILE A 147 21.00 11.54 -6.57
CA ILE A 147 21.06 12.98 -6.83
C ILE A 147 22.40 13.58 -6.34
N THR A 148 22.90 13.13 -5.19
CA THR A 148 24.17 13.62 -4.64
C THR A 148 25.34 13.25 -5.53
N ARG A 149 25.33 12.04 -6.11
CA ARG A 149 26.34 11.56 -7.06
C ARG A 149 26.19 12.13 -8.48
N GLY A 150 25.04 12.76 -8.78
CA GLY A 150 24.74 13.23 -10.14
C GLY A 150 24.34 12.09 -11.09
N ASP A 151 23.86 10.98 -10.55
CA ASP A 151 23.41 9.83 -11.35
C ASP A 151 22.18 10.20 -12.19
N SER A 152 22.12 9.69 -13.43
CA SER A 152 20.92 9.82 -14.26
C SER A 152 19.76 8.97 -13.70
N PRO A 153 18.49 9.31 -14.01
CA PRO A 153 17.32 8.51 -13.60
C PRO A 153 17.46 7.03 -13.98
N ASP A 154 17.92 6.74 -15.20
CA ASP A 154 18.11 5.36 -15.69
C ASP A 154 19.15 4.58 -14.87
N LYS A 155 20.19 5.25 -14.37
CA LYS A 155 21.17 4.63 -13.51
C LYS A 155 20.65 4.39 -12.10
N MET A 156 19.80 5.29 -11.59
CA MET A 156 19.16 5.12 -10.28
C MET A 156 18.13 3.98 -10.25
N ILE A 157 17.48 3.68 -11.39
CA ILE A 157 16.50 2.59 -11.51
C ILE A 157 17.17 1.22 -11.56
N LYS A 158 18.39 1.12 -12.07
CA LYS A 158 19.13 -0.15 -12.26
C LYS A 158 19.88 -0.64 -11.01
N ASN A 159 20.00 0.19 -10.00
CA ASN A 159 20.63 -0.12 -8.71
C ASN A 159 19.58 -0.42 -7.64
#